data_85c4148b7d80922494da27eba232d4ad
#
_entry.id   85c4148b7d80922494da27eba232d4ad
#
_cell.length_a   1.000
_cell.length_b   1.000
_cell.length_c   1.000
_cell.angle_alpha   90.00
_cell.angle_beta   90.00
_cell.angle_gamma   90.00
#
_symmetry.space_group_name_H-M   'P 1'
#
loop_
_entity.id
_entity.type
_entity.pdbx_description
1 polymer ?
#
loop_
_entity_poly.entity_id
_entity_poly.type
_entity_poly.pdbx_seq_one_letter_code
_entity_poly.pdbx_strand_id
1 'polypeptide(L)'
;MYSTRPALRLFVLHHAGGSHTLYRHWPAGLPDGWDVRLLDAPGHGFLLDVPLIADAGRLADFLLGAIEPDPAIPYALFGHSMGALVAYEITRRAVDRGLPLPVWIGVSARSAPQPAGTGTGTGTPYHGMADAELRSALKRLGGTPDEVFDDPELWALFAPVIRADLALVENWRPDPDAAALPVALSAFAGAGDHASSPRRMAGWAAYTERFMGLRVFEGGHFYFQDDPRPLLRQIGRDATAALDAAGAARRA
;
A
#
# COMPACT_ATOMS: atom_id res chain seq x y z
N MET A 1 28.94 -19.61 -5.40
CA MET A 1 27.68 -19.50 -4.64
C MET A 1 26.54 -19.55 -5.64
N TYR A 2 25.78 -20.61 -5.69
CA TYR A 2 24.56 -20.66 -6.51
C TYR A 2 23.56 -19.72 -5.86
N SER A 3 23.25 -18.60 -6.52
CA SER A 3 22.13 -17.75 -6.12
C SER A 3 20.85 -18.58 -6.27
N THR A 4 20.31 -19.10 -5.18
CA THR A 4 19.03 -19.77 -5.20
C THR A 4 17.97 -18.72 -5.56
N ARG A 5 17.18 -19.00 -6.59
CA ARG A 5 16.06 -18.13 -7.01
C ARG A 5 15.13 -17.94 -5.80
N PRO A 6 14.70 -16.71 -5.49
CA PRO A 6 13.80 -16.49 -4.36
C PRO A 6 12.47 -17.23 -4.58
N ALA A 7 11.91 -17.76 -3.50
CA ALA A 7 10.62 -18.44 -3.53
C ALA A 7 9.48 -17.43 -3.86
N LEU A 8 9.61 -16.20 -3.40
CA LEU A 8 8.68 -15.11 -3.63
C LEU A 8 9.44 -13.78 -3.59
N ARG A 9 9.05 -12.82 -4.43
CA ARG A 9 9.46 -11.42 -4.30
C ARG A 9 8.31 -10.62 -3.73
N LEU A 10 8.50 -10.01 -2.55
CA LEU A 10 7.52 -9.13 -1.92
C LEU A 10 7.92 -7.68 -2.11
N PHE A 11 7.07 -6.91 -2.77
CA PHE A 11 7.20 -5.46 -2.86
C PHE A 11 6.34 -4.78 -1.80
N VAL A 12 6.93 -3.87 -1.03
CA VAL A 12 6.27 -3.10 0.04
C VAL A 12 6.19 -1.64 -0.37
N LEU A 13 4.97 -1.08 -0.35
CA LEU A 13 4.67 0.28 -0.75
C LEU A 13 4.26 1.12 0.46
N HIS A 14 4.86 2.30 0.58
CA HIS A 14 4.68 3.18 1.73
C HIS A 14 3.37 4.00 1.69
N HIS A 15 3.01 4.59 2.83
CA HIS A 15 1.91 5.55 3.01
C HIS A 15 2.28 6.95 2.51
N ALA A 16 1.30 7.85 2.43
CA ALA A 16 1.50 9.25 2.05
C ALA A 16 2.50 9.95 2.98
N GLY A 17 3.50 10.62 2.42
CA GLY A 17 4.60 11.26 3.14
C GLY A 17 5.62 10.29 3.75
N GLY A 18 5.46 8.98 3.56
CA GLY A 18 6.37 7.96 4.05
C GLY A 18 7.51 7.63 3.09
N SER A 19 8.29 6.60 3.41
CA SER A 19 9.34 6.02 2.56
C SER A 19 9.64 4.59 3.01
N HIS A 20 10.59 3.95 2.32
CA HIS A 20 11.15 2.65 2.73
C HIS A 20 11.63 2.62 4.19
N THR A 21 11.96 3.77 4.76
CA THR A 21 12.56 3.88 6.11
C THR A 21 11.70 3.25 7.19
N LEU A 22 10.37 3.41 7.13
CA LEU A 22 9.45 2.78 8.11
C LEU A 22 9.52 1.26 8.07
N TYR A 23 9.79 0.69 6.89
CA TYR A 23 9.75 -0.74 6.63
C TYR A 23 11.13 -1.41 6.59
N ARG A 24 12.22 -0.66 6.85
CA ARG A 24 13.63 -1.12 6.69
C ARG A 24 13.98 -2.41 7.43
N HIS A 25 13.30 -2.69 8.53
CA HIS A 25 13.54 -3.89 9.35
C HIS A 25 12.58 -5.06 9.04
N TRP A 26 11.60 -4.86 8.15
CA TRP A 26 10.60 -5.87 7.81
C TRP A 26 11.18 -7.14 7.16
N PRO A 27 12.23 -7.07 6.31
CA PRO A 27 12.80 -8.27 5.71
C PRO A 27 13.20 -9.34 6.74
N ALA A 28 13.72 -8.94 7.90
CA ALA A 28 14.13 -9.86 8.96
C ALA A 28 12.96 -10.57 9.68
N GLY A 29 11.73 -10.10 9.52
CA GLY A 29 10.52 -10.66 10.13
C GLY A 29 9.65 -11.46 9.16
N LEU A 30 10.07 -11.60 7.91
CA LEU A 30 9.37 -12.33 6.85
C LEU A 30 10.05 -13.69 6.58
N PRO A 31 9.39 -14.62 5.88
CA PRO A 31 9.94 -15.96 5.65
C PRO A 31 11.30 -15.95 4.94
N ASP A 32 12.20 -16.82 5.37
CA ASP A 32 13.49 -17.04 4.71
C ASP A 32 13.30 -17.42 3.23
N GLY A 33 14.21 -16.94 2.40
CA GLY A 33 14.17 -17.21 0.95
C GLY A 33 13.24 -16.29 0.16
N TRP A 34 12.59 -15.31 0.81
CA TRP A 34 11.88 -14.22 0.13
C TRP A 34 12.85 -13.09 -0.25
N ASP A 35 12.65 -12.48 -1.41
CA ASP A 35 13.30 -11.25 -1.84
C ASP A 35 12.36 -10.07 -1.52
N VAL A 36 12.62 -9.35 -0.42
CA VAL A 36 11.77 -8.24 0.03
C VAL A 36 12.32 -6.93 -0.50
N ARG A 37 11.53 -6.23 -1.30
CA ARG A 37 11.86 -4.97 -1.94
C ARG A 37 10.97 -3.86 -1.38
N LEU A 38 11.60 -2.85 -0.77
CA LEU A 38 10.92 -1.66 -0.26
C LEU A 38 10.94 -0.61 -1.37
N LEU A 39 9.77 -0.22 -1.86
CA LEU A 39 9.65 0.73 -2.97
C LEU A 39 9.40 2.15 -2.45
N ASP A 40 10.15 3.10 -2.97
CA ASP A 40 9.89 4.52 -2.78
C ASP A 40 9.14 5.09 -4.00
N ALA A 41 8.20 5.99 -3.75
CA ALA A 41 7.62 6.83 -4.78
C ALA A 41 8.61 7.96 -5.15
N PRO A 42 8.51 8.53 -6.36
CA PRO A 42 9.23 9.76 -6.73
C PRO A 42 9.05 10.86 -5.68
N GLY A 43 10.13 11.54 -5.32
CA GLY A 43 10.18 12.53 -4.24
C GLY A 43 10.36 11.95 -2.85
N HIS A 44 10.57 10.62 -2.69
CA HIS A 44 10.70 9.95 -1.40
C HIS A 44 11.97 9.11 -1.33
N GLY A 45 12.54 9.00 -0.12
CA GLY A 45 13.62 8.07 0.19
C GLY A 45 14.78 8.13 -0.81
N PHE A 46 15.04 7.04 -1.50
CA PHE A 46 16.10 6.96 -2.53
C PHE A 46 15.77 7.71 -3.83
N LEU A 47 14.51 8.14 -4.02
CA LEU A 47 14.04 8.87 -5.19
C LEU A 47 13.72 10.34 -4.88
N LEU A 48 14.37 10.92 -3.87
CA LEU A 48 14.11 12.28 -3.38
C LEU A 48 14.22 13.33 -4.49
N ASP A 49 15.19 13.18 -5.41
CA ASP A 49 15.44 14.11 -6.51
C ASP A 49 14.56 13.85 -7.75
N VAL A 50 13.71 12.82 -7.72
CA VAL A 50 12.79 12.51 -8.82
C VAL A 50 11.51 13.31 -8.64
N PRO A 51 11.00 13.98 -9.69
CA PRO A 51 9.80 14.81 -9.58
C PRO A 51 8.59 14.04 -9.06
N LEU A 52 7.82 14.67 -8.14
CA LEU A 52 6.63 14.11 -7.52
C LEU A 52 5.57 13.68 -8.55
N ILE A 53 4.88 12.59 -8.26
CA ILE A 53 3.74 12.11 -9.04
C ILE A 53 2.49 12.17 -8.15
N ALA A 54 1.59 13.11 -8.43
CA ALA A 54 0.35 13.31 -7.69
C ALA A 54 -0.88 12.63 -8.35
N ASP A 55 -0.66 11.63 -9.19
CA ASP A 55 -1.68 10.83 -9.85
C ASP A 55 -1.45 9.35 -9.62
N ALA A 56 -2.47 8.64 -9.11
CA ALA A 56 -2.34 7.24 -8.70
C ALA A 56 -2.02 6.32 -9.88
N GLY A 57 -2.58 6.63 -11.04
CA GLY A 57 -2.36 5.87 -12.24
C GLY A 57 -0.93 5.99 -12.75
N ARG A 58 -0.43 7.21 -12.81
CA ARG A 58 0.95 7.48 -13.23
C ARG A 58 1.97 6.90 -12.24
N LEU A 59 1.67 6.98 -10.94
CA LEU A 59 2.53 6.36 -9.93
C LEU A 59 2.54 4.84 -10.07
N ALA A 60 1.39 4.23 -10.29
CA ALA A 60 1.30 2.78 -10.52
C ALA A 60 2.06 2.37 -11.80
N ASP A 61 2.00 3.15 -12.88
CA ASP A 61 2.78 2.91 -14.11
C ASP A 61 4.29 3.00 -13.85
N PHE A 62 4.73 4.02 -13.12
CA PHE A 62 6.14 4.19 -12.74
C PHE A 62 6.66 2.99 -11.93
N LEU A 63 5.92 2.61 -10.88
CA LEU A 63 6.32 1.51 -10.01
C LEU A 63 6.21 0.14 -10.68
N LEU A 64 5.22 -0.08 -11.55
CA LEU A 64 5.13 -1.30 -12.36
C LEU A 64 6.37 -1.47 -13.26
N GLY A 65 6.87 -0.36 -13.83
CA GLY A 65 8.14 -0.35 -14.56
C GLY A 65 9.34 -0.72 -13.67
N ALA A 66 9.36 -0.29 -12.41
CA ALA A 66 10.42 -0.64 -11.46
C ALA A 66 10.31 -2.08 -10.91
N ILE A 67 9.09 -2.64 -10.86
CA ILE A 67 8.83 -4.03 -10.45
C ILE A 67 9.33 -5.01 -11.51
N GLU A 68 9.18 -4.70 -12.79
CA GLU A 68 9.56 -5.56 -13.92
C GLU A 68 9.12 -7.02 -13.69
N PRO A 69 7.81 -7.34 -13.75
CA PRO A 69 7.32 -8.66 -13.41
C PRO A 69 7.98 -9.77 -14.24
N ASP A 70 8.73 -10.66 -13.59
CA ASP A 70 9.36 -11.83 -14.21
C ASP A 70 8.43 -13.04 -14.07
N PRO A 71 7.96 -13.66 -15.18
CA PRO A 71 7.11 -14.85 -15.12
C PRO A 71 7.73 -16.02 -14.35
N ALA A 72 9.04 -16.03 -14.22
CA ALA A 72 9.78 -17.09 -13.56
C ALA A 72 9.88 -16.89 -12.03
N ILE A 73 9.65 -15.68 -11.51
CA ILE A 73 9.72 -15.37 -10.08
C ILE A 73 8.32 -14.87 -9.63
N PRO A 74 7.58 -15.68 -8.83
CA PRO A 74 6.32 -15.21 -8.27
C PRO A 74 6.54 -13.93 -7.46
N TYR A 75 5.62 -12.99 -7.56
CA TYR A 75 5.70 -11.78 -6.75
C TYR A 75 4.38 -11.49 -6.02
N ALA A 76 4.48 -10.70 -4.96
CA ALA A 76 3.37 -10.21 -4.16
C ALA A 76 3.56 -8.71 -3.88
N LEU A 77 2.47 -8.03 -3.58
CA LEU A 77 2.46 -6.62 -3.21
C LEU A 77 1.86 -6.46 -1.81
N PHE A 78 2.46 -5.63 -0.99
CA PHE A 78 1.84 -5.14 0.24
C PHE A 78 1.89 -3.62 0.22
N GLY A 79 0.77 -2.98 0.51
CA GLY A 79 0.71 -1.53 0.63
C GLY A 79 -0.06 -1.08 1.86
N HIS A 80 0.40 0.02 2.47
CA HIS A 80 -0.28 0.67 3.59
C HIS A 80 -0.82 2.04 3.17
N SER A 81 -2.09 2.32 3.46
CA SER A 81 -2.74 3.59 3.17
C SER A 81 -2.65 3.95 1.68
N MET A 82 -1.92 4.99 1.26
CA MET A 82 -1.63 5.30 -0.14
C MET A 82 -1.05 4.08 -0.87
N GLY A 83 -0.08 3.39 -0.27
CA GLY A 83 0.54 2.20 -0.86
C GLY A 83 -0.45 1.08 -1.15
N ALA A 84 -1.52 0.93 -0.37
CA ALA A 84 -2.57 -0.06 -0.62
C ALA A 84 -3.38 0.27 -1.89
N LEU A 85 -3.70 1.54 -2.09
CA LEU A 85 -4.32 2.04 -3.31
C LEU A 85 -3.41 1.80 -4.52
N VAL A 86 -2.13 2.13 -4.39
CA VAL A 86 -1.14 1.96 -5.46
C VAL A 86 -0.90 0.48 -5.78
N ALA A 87 -0.87 -0.41 -4.78
CA ALA A 87 -0.79 -1.86 -5.02
C ALA A 87 -1.99 -2.39 -5.82
N TYR A 88 -3.19 -1.90 -5.52
CA TYR A 88 -4.39 -2.21 -6.30
C TYR A 88 -4.26 -1.71 -7.75
N GLU A 89 -3.86 -0.46 -7.96
CA GLU A 89 -3.68 0.14 -9.28
C GLU A 89 -2.58 -0.55 -10.10
N ILE A 90 -1.45 -0.92 -9.50
CA ILE A 90 -0.40 -1.72 -10.16
C ILE A 90 -0.98 -3.04 -10.66
N THR A 91 -1.78 -3.71 -9.83
CA THR A 91 -2.39 -5.00 -10.20
C THR A 91 -3.40 -4.83 -11.32
N ARG A 92 -4.24 -3.78 -11.28
CA ARG A 92 -5.16 -3.42 -12.39
C ARG A 92 -4.41 -3.26 -13.70
N ARG A 93 -3.33 -2.48 -13.71
CA ARG A 93 -2.50 -2.25 -14.90
C ARG A 93 -1.82 -3.51 -15.41
N ALA A 94 -1.40 -4.39 -14.51
CA ALA A 94 -0.86 -5.67 -14.91
C ALA A 94 -1.93 -6.54 -15.61
N VAL A 95 -3.16 -6.55 -15.10
CA VAL A 95 -4.31 -7.23 -15.76
C VAL A 95 -4.56 -6.62 -17.14
N ASP A 96 -4.72 -5.31 -17.23
CA ASP A 96 -5.07 -4.61 -18.48
C ASP A 96 -4.02 -4.79 -19.58
N ARG A 97 -2.75 -4.99 -19.19
CA ARG A 97 -1.61 -5.18 -20.13
C ARG A 97 -1.24 -6.63 -20.36
N GLY A 98 -1.96 -7.59 -19.76
CA GLY A 98 -1.63 -9.02 -19.88
C GLY A 98 -0.25 -9.37 -19.30
N LEU A 99 0.24 -8.63 -18.29
CA LEU A 99 1.50 -8.89 -17.62
C LEU A 99 1.36 -9.99 -16.57
N PRO A 100 2.46 -10.61 -16.11
CA PRO A 100 2.42 -11.51 -14.97
C PRO A 100 1.78 -10.82 -13.76
N LEU A 101 0.80 -11.50 -13.12
CA LEU A 101 0.06 -10.96 -11.99
C LEU A 101 0.73 -11.31 -10.67
N PRO A 102 0.59 -10.47 -9.61
CA PRO A 102 0.99 -10.86 -8.28
C PRO A 102 0.18 -12.07 -7.82
N VAL A 103 0.81 -12.99 -7.09
CA VAL A 103 0.10 -14.14 -6.50
C VAL A 103 -0.79 -13.70 -5.35
N TRP A 104 -0.46 -12.56 -4.72
CA TRP A 104 -1.17 -11.99 -3.59
C TRP A 104 -0.98 -10.49 -3.50
N ILE A 105 -2.01 -9.79 -3.03
CA ILE A 105 -1.94 -8.39 -2.61
C ILE A 105 -2.46 -8.23 -1.18
N GLY A 106 -1.70 -7.51 -0.36
CA GLY A 106 -2.10 -7.10 0.98
C GLY A 106 -2.45 -5.61 0.99
N VAL A 107 -3.69 -5.29 1.33
CA VAL A 107 -4.18 -3.91 1.44
C VAL A 107 -4.37 -3.54 2.89
N SER A 108 -3.64 -2.56 3.40
CA SER A 108 -3.60 -2.16 4.80
C SER A 108 -4.08 -0.72 4.98
N ALA A 109 -5.00 -0.51 5.94
CA ALA A 109 -5.49 0.80 6.38
C ALA A 109 -5.93 1.73 5.23
N ARG A 110 -6.53 1.17 4.21
CA ARG A 110 -7.16 1.90 3.09
C ARG A 110 -8.54 1.34 2.84
N SER A 111 -9.57 2.13 3.11
CA SER A 111 -10.95 1.74 2.79
C SER A 111 -11.07 1.32 1.33
N ALA A 112 -11.86 0.27 1.08
CA ALA A 112 -12.19 -0.12 -0.28
C ALA A 112 -12.78 1.06 -1.06
N PRO A 113 -12.58 1.10 -2.38
CA PRO A 113 -13.19 2.13 -3.21
C PRO A 113 -14.70 2.23 -2.94
N GLN A 114 -15.22 3.44 -2.95
CA GLN A 114 -16.66 3.67 -2.77
C GLN A 114 -17.27 4.08 -4.11
N PRO A 115 -18.49 3.64 -4.43
CA PRO A 115 -19.20 4.14 -5.58
C PRO A 115 -19.27 5.67 -5.59
N ALA A 116 -19.24 6.28 -6.76
CA ALA A 116 -19.34 7.72 -6.90
C ALA A 116 -20.62 8.23 -6.19
N GLY A 117 -20.49 9.29 -5.39
CA GLY A 117 -21.59 9.90 -4.65
C GLY A 117 -21.88 9.32 -3.27
N THR A 118 -21.21 8.25 -2.84
CA THR A 118 -21.41 7.67 -1.49
C THR A 118 -20.39 8.17 -0.46
N GLY A 119 -19.41 8.98 -0.88
CA GLY A 119 -18.41 9.57 0.00
C GLY A 119 -19.02 10.62 0.92
N THR A 120 -18.91 10.44 2.23
CA THR A 120 -19.40 11.37 3.26
C THR A 120 -18.46 12.56 3.48
N GLY A 121 -17.46 12.78 2.60
CA GLY A 121 -16.49 13.86 2.70
C GLY A 121 -17.11 15.21 2.35
N THR A 122 -17.74 15.88 3.33
CA THR A 122 -18.23 17.27 3.23
C THR A 122 -17.17 18.31 3.65
N GLY A 123 -15.94 17.87 3.98
CA GLY A 123 -14.84 18.72 4.43
C GLY A 123 -13.86 19.11 3.34
N THR A 124 -13.02 20.11 3.63
CA THR A 124 -11.88 20.46 2.78
C THR A 124 -10.94 19.27 2.65
N PRO A 125 -10.56 18.88 1.41
CA PRO A 125 -9.56 17.83 1.19
C PRO A 125 -8.25 18.16 1.92
N TYR A 126 -7.59 17.16 2.51
CA TYR A 126 -6.35 17.35 3.26
C TYR A 126 -5.27 18.08 2.44
N HIS A 127 -5.12 17.73 1.15
CA HIS A 127 -4.11 18.39 0.29
C HIS A 127 -4.36 19.89 0.11
N GLY A 128 -5.60 20.37 0.27
CA GLY A 128 -6.01 21.77 0.17
C GLY A 128 -6.10 22.51 1.50
N MET A 129 -5.89 21.85 2.64
CA MET A 129 -5.96 22.48 3.96
C MET A 129 -4.85 23.51 4.17
N ALA A 130 -5.11 24.54 5.00
CA ALA A 130 -4.06 25.41 5.51
C ALA A 130 -3.03 24.58 6.34
N ASP A 131 -1.77 25.04 6.39
CA ASP A 131 -0.68 24.29 7.04
C ASP A 131 -0.98 23.91 8.49
N ALA A 132 -1.55 24.81 9.28
CA ALA A 132 -1.88 24.52 10.67
C ALA A 132 -2.95 23.42 10.82
N GLU A 133 -3.94 23.41 9.93
CA GLU A 133 -4.99 22.39 9.91
C GLU A 133 -4.44 21.05 9.45
N LEU A 134 -3.61 21.05 8.40
CA LEU A 134 -2.97 19.85 7.88
C LEU A 134 -2.06 19.21 8.93
N ARG A 135 -1.18 19.99 9.59
CA ARG A 135 -0.32 19.50 10.69
C ARG A 135 -1.16 18.84 11.80
N SER A 136 -2.24 19.51 12.23
CA SER A 136 -3.14 18.97 13.25
C SER A 136 -3.81 17.67 12.83
N ALA A 137 -4.21 17.57 11.57
CA ALA A 137 -4.83 16.37 11.02
C ALA A 137 -3.84 15.19 10.93
N LEU A 138 -2.61 15.45 10.46
CA LEU A 138 -1.55 14.45 10.37
C LEU A 138 -1.06 13.98 11.74
N LYS A 139 -0.93 14.88 12.72
CA LYS A 139 -0.63 14.48 14.12
C LYS A 139 -1.66 13.51 14.69
N ARG A 140 -2.95 13.72 14.40
CA ARG A 140 -4.01 12.78 14.81
C ARG A 140 -3.98 11.45 14.08
N LEU A 141 -3.58 11.44 12.82
CA LEU A 141 -3.47 10.24 12.00
C LEU A 141 -2.27 9.37 12.43
N GLY A 142 -1.16 10.02 12.82
CA GLY A 142 0.13 9.41 13.12
C GLY A 142 0.98 9.18 11.86
N GLY A 143 2.11 8.47 12.04
CA GLY A 143 3.00 8.06 10.95
C GLY A 143 4.03 9.09 10.51
N THR A 144 3.84 10.37 10.84
CA THR A 144 4.82 11.43 10.60
C THR A 144 5.48 11.79 11.94
N PRO A 145 6.82 11.80 12.04
CA PRO A 145 7.52 12.18 13.26
C PRO A 145 7.18 13.60 13.71
N ASP A 146 7.10 13.84 15.02
CA ASP A 146 6.75 15.15 15.58
C ASP A 146 7.74 16.24 15.17
N GLU A 147 9.01 15.89 15.00
CA GLU A 147 10.08 16.80 14.54
C GLU A 147 9.75 17.47 13.21
N VAL A 148 9.08 16.76 12.30
CA VAL A 148 8.64 17.32 11.00
C VAL A 148 7.62 18.44 11.20
N PHE A 149 6.78 18.33 12.22
CA PHE A 149 5.76 19.35 12.50
C PHE A 149 6.31 20.54 13.29
N ASP A 150 7.31 20.31 14.13
CA ASP A 150 7.82 21.31 15.07
C ASP A 150 8.97 22.14 14.46
N ASP A 151 9.66 21.63 13.44
CA ASP A 151 10.71 22.33 12.68
C ASP A 151 10.15 22.94 11.39
N PRO A 152 10.18 24.28 11.23
CA PRO A 152 9.68 24.95 10.04
C PRO A 152 10.44 24.58 8.74
N GLU A 153 11.74 24.28 8.81
CA GLU A 153 12.54 23.90 7.65
C GLU A 153 12.19 22.48 7.19
N LEU A 154 12.06 21.55 8.13
CA LEU A 154 11.59 20.20 7.83
C LEU A 154 10.16 20.24 7.27
N TRP A 155 9.28 21.03 7.87
CA TRP A 155 7.92 21.19 7.33
C TRP A 155 7.91 21.74 5.90
N ALA A 156 8.70 22.77 5.62
CA ALA A 156 8.80 23.34 4.27
C ALA A 156 9.29 22.32 3.23
N LEU A 157 10.14 21.38 3.64
CA LEU A 157 10.64 20.31 2.79
C LEU A 157 9.58 19.21 2.57
N PHE A 158 8.91 18.75 3.62
CA PHE A 158 8.00 17.60 3.56
C PHE A 158 6.56 17.95 3.17
N ALA A 159 6.08 19.16 3.46
CA ALA A 159 4.69 19.53 3.17
C ALA A 159 4.32 19.42 1.69
N PRO A 160 5.15 19.84 0.70
CA PRO A 160 4.84 19.62 -0.71
C PRO A 160 4.69 18.14 -1.09
N VAL A 161 5.54 17.27 -0.53
CA VAL A 161 5.53 15.82 -0.76
C VAL A 161 4.24 15.23 -0.19
N ILE A 162 3.93 15.52 1.07
CA ILE A 162 2.72 15.06 1.75
C ILE A 162 1.47 15.53 0.99
N ARG A 163 1.43 16.79 0.53
CA ARG A 163 0.29 17.32 -0.22
C ARG A 163 0.12 16.63 -1.58
N ALA A 164 1.20 16.33 -2.28
CA ALA A 164 1.14 15.61 -3.55
C ALA A 164 0.57 14.20 -3.36
N ASP A 165 1.01 13.49 -2.34
CA ASP A 165 0.50 12.16 -2.00
C ASP A 165 -0.97 12.17 -1.57
N LEU A 166 -1.35 13.15 -0.74
CA LEU A 166 -2.74 13.32 -0.34
C LEU A 166 -3.62 13.67 -1.54
N ALA A 167 -3.15 14.52 -2.45
CA ALA A 167 -3.87 14.84 -3.69
C ALA A 167 -4.05 13.59 -4.56
N LEU A 168 -3.02 12.75 -4.69
CA LEU A 168 -3.09 11.46 -5.37
C LEU A 168 -4.20 10.59 -4.78
N VAL A 169 -4.21 10.45 -3.45
CA VAL A 169 -5.16 9.60 -2.71
C VAL A 169 -6.59 10.14 -2.81
N GLU A 170 -6.78 11.46 -2.69
CA GLU A 170 -8.08 12.12 -2.61
C GLU A 170 -8.72 12.33 -4.00
N ASN A 171 -7.90 12.51 -5.03
CA ASN A 171 -8.38 12.67 -6.41
C ASN A 171 -8.59 11.34 -7.14
N TRP A 172 -8.03 10.23 -6.62
CA TRP A 172 -8.20 8.92 -7.24
C TRP A 172 -9.68 8.48 -7.23
N ARG A 173 -10.11 7.94 -8.35
CA ARG A 173 -11.44 7.33 -8.51
C ARG A 173 -11.27 5.95 -9.13
N PRO A 174 -11.95 4.93 -8.59
CA PRO A 174 -11.97 3.61 -9.22
C PRO A 174 -12.70 3.68 -10.56
N ASP A 175 -12.28 2.85 -11.50
CA ASP A 175 -13.09 2.58 -12.69
C ASP A 175 -14.35 1.81 -12.24
N PRO A 176 -15.56 2.35 -12.46
CA PRO A 176 -16.80 1.70 -12.02
C PRO A 176 -17.09 0.40 -12.76
N ASP A 177 -16.56 0.24 -13.97
CA ASP A 177 -16.76 -0.92 -14.83
C ASP A 177 -15.65 -1.98 -14.67
N ALA A 178 -14.67 -1.71 -13.80
CA ALA A 178 -13.56 -2.63 -13.60
C ALA A 178 -14.01 -3.96 -12.97
N ALA A 179 -13.73 -5.06 -13.63
CA ALA A 179 -13.95 -6.40 -13.08
C ALA A 179 -13.13 -6.63 -11.79
N ALA A 180 -13.57 -7.52 -10.91
CA ALA A 180 -12.79 -7.95 -9.76
C ALA A 180 -11.42 -8.51 -10.18
N LEU A 181 -10.39 -8.26 -9.39
CA LEU A 181 -9.03 -8.73 -9.68
C LEU A 181 -8.97 -10.27 -9.56
N PRO A 182 -8.36 -10.98 -10.51
CA PRO A 182 -8.22 -12.45 -10.45
C PRO A 182 -7.04 -12.88 -9.56
N VAL A 183 -6.76 -12.15 -8.47
CA VAL A 183 -5.62 -12.39 -7.57
C VAL A 183 -6.10 -12.55 -6.13
N ALA A 184 -5.33 -13.23 -5.30
CA ALA A 184 -5.63 -13.33 -3.87
C ALA A 184 -5.43 -11.98 -3.18
N LEU A 185 -6.37 -11.58 -2.31
CA LEU A 185 -6.32 -10.33 -1.57
C LEU A 185 -6.65 -10.53 -0.09
N SER A 186 -5.78 -10.01 0.77
CA SER A 186 -6.03 -9.87 2.21
C SER A 186 -6.15 -8.39 2.59
N ALA A 187 -7.11 -8.06 3.45
CA ALA A 187 -7.27 -6.73 4.02
C ALA A 187 -6.79 -6.69 5.48
N PHE A 188 -6.15 -5.58 5.87
CA PHE A 188 -5.58 -5.37 7.20
C PHE A 188 -6.02 -4.03 7.78
N ALA A 189 -6.49 -4.01 9.03
CA ALA A 189 -7.02 -2.81 9.68
C ALA A 189 -6.59 -2.71 11.13
N GLY A 190 -6.44 -1.49 11.63
CA GLY A 190 -6.45 -1.21 13.07
C GLY A 190 -7.86 -1.11 13.61
N ALA A 191 -8.13 -1.67 14.77
CA ALA A 191 -9.46 -1.64 15.41
C ALA A 191 -9.94 -0.20 15.67
N GLY A 192 -9.01 0.70 16.03
CA GLY A 192 -9.27 2.12 16.30
C GLY A 192 -9.01 3.04 15.10
N ASP A 193 -8.81 2.52 13.90
CA ASP A 193 -8.63 3.35 12.71
C ASP A 193 -9.94 4.00 12.27
N HIS A 194 -10.11 5.28 12.54
CA HIS A 194 -11.28 6.06 12.13
C HIS A 194 -11.24 6.48 10.66
N ALA A 195 -10.06 6.56 10.05
CA ALA A 195 -9.88 6.91 8.64
C ALA A 195 -10.26 5.74 7.72
N SER A 196 -9.88 4.51 8.11
CA SER A 196 -10.12 3.28 7.36
C SER A 196 -10.64 2.17 8.28
N SER A 197 -11.87 2.36 8.78
CA SER A 197 -12.46 1.43 9.76
C SER A 197 -12.54 0.00 9.22
N PRO A 198 -12.49 -1.03 10.10
CA PRO A 198 -12.62 -2.43 9.70
C PRO A 198 -13.84 -2.70 8.82
N ARG A 199 -14.97 -2.03 9.09
CA ARG A 199 -16.19 -2.15 8.26
C ARG A 199 -15.96 -1.69 6.81
N ARG A 200 -15.23 -0.58 6.61
CA ARG A 200 -14.88 -0.08 5.27
C ARG A 200 -13.83 -0.95 4.60
N MET A 201 -12.90 -1.49 5.38
CA MET A 201 -11.87 -2.42 4.88
C MET A 201 -12.47 -3.74 4.38
N ALA A 202 -13.54 -4.24 5.00
CA ALA A 202 -14.25 -5.45 4.54
C ALA A 202 -14.79 -5.31 3.11
N GLY A 203 -15.04 -4.09 2.64
CA GLY A 203 -15.48 -3.80 1.27
C GLY A 203 -14.51 -4.28 0.18
N TRP A 204 -13.24 -4.51 0.49
CA TRP A 204 -12.27 -5.07 -0.46
C TRP A 204 -12.66 -6.45 -1.01
N ALA A 205 -13.55 -7.17 -0.32
CA ALA A 205 -14.09 -8.44 -0.81
C ALA A 205 -14.78 -8.32 -2.18
N ALA A 206 -15.31 -7.15 -2.53
CA ALA A 206 -15.96 -6.91 -3.82
C ALA A 206 -14.95 -6.62 -4.96
N TYR A 207 -13.67 -6.41 -4.66
CA TYR A 207 -12.64 -6.00 -5.62
C TYR A 207 -11.68 -7.13 -6.02
N THR A 208 -11.94 -8.34 -5.55
CA THR A 208 -11.16 -9.53 -5.91
C THR A 208 -12.05 -10.75 -5.99
N GLU A 209 -11.71 -11.68 -6.89
CA GLU A 209 -12.34 -13.00 -6.97
C GLU A 209 -11.92 -13.95 -5.82
N ARG A 210 -10.82 -13.61 -5.11
CA ARG A 210 -10.18 -14.48 -4.11
C ARG A 210 -9.86 -13.73 -2.83
N PHE A 211 -10.90 -13.27 -2.13
CA PHE A 211 -10.74 -12.58 -0.86
C PHE A 211 -10.34 -13.55 0.26
N MET A 212 -9.15 -13.36 0.83
CA MET A 212 -8.60 -14.20 1.90
C MET A 212 -9.04 -13.75 3.31
N GLY A 213 -9.78 -12.66 3.39
CA GLY A 213 -10.36 -12.13 4.62
C GLY A 213 -9.74 -10.85 5.12
N LEU A 214 -10.41 -10.27 6.13
CA LEU A 214 -9.97 -9.09 6.87
C LEU A 214 -9.28 -9.53 8.17
N ARG A 215 -8.13 -8.95 8.46
CA ARG A 215 -7.40 -9.09 9.73
C ARG A 215 -7.45 -7.76 10.47
N VAL A 216 -7.90 -7.79 11.71
CA VAL A 216 -8.01 -6.60 12.56
C VAL A 216 -6.99 -6.73 13.70
N PHE A 217 -6.19 -5.68 13.90
CA PHE A 217 -5.18 -5.57 14.94
C PHE A 217 -5.55 -4.46 15.91
N GLU A 218 -5.06 -4.54 17.13
CA GLU A 218 -5.18 -3.43 18.08
C GLU A 218 -4.42 -2.19 17.56
N GLY A 219 -4.96 -0.99 17.84
CA GLY A 219 -4.34 0.27 17.45
C GLY A 219 -5.11 1.05 16.39
N GLY A 220 -4.55 2.19 15.98
CA GLY A 220 -5.09 3.14 15.01
C GLY A 220 -4.63 2.87 13.57
N HIS A 221 -4.46 3.97 12.80
CA HIS A 221 -4.07 3.89 11.40
C HIS A 221 -2.72 3.19 11.21
N PHE A 222 -1.74 3.46 12.07
CA PHE A 222 -0.40 2.85 12.07
C PHE A 222 -0.25 1.75 13.13
N TYR A 223 -1.22 0.85 13.25
CA TYR A 223 -1.34 -0.22 14.25
C TYR A 223 -0.11 -1.15 14.35
N PHE A 224 0.80 -1.14 13.40
CA PHE A 224 2.02 -1.97 13.37
C PHE A 224 3.30 -1.21 13.73
N GLN A 225 3.21 0.11 14.01
CA GLN A 225 4.40 0.95 14.17
C GLN A 225 5.24 0.54 15.38
N ASP A 226 4.61 0.22 16.50
CA ASP A 226 5.31 -0.18 17.74
C ASP A 226 5.76 -1.64 17.70
N ASP A 227 4.95 -2.52 17.11
CA ASP A 227 5.29 -3.94 16.94
C ASP A 227 4.76 -4.48 15.60
N PRO A 228 5.61 -4.54 14.56
CA PRO A 228 5.22 -5.07 13.26
C PRO A 228 5.07 -6.59 13.21
N ARG A 229 5.59 -7.33 14.20
CA ARG A 229 5.67 -8.81 14.16
C ARG A 229 4.33 -9.52 13.96
N PRO A 230 3.21 -9.12 14.59
CA PRO A 230 1.91 -9.74 14.33
C PRO A 230 1.46 -9.60 12.87
N LEU A 231 1.65 -8.40 12.28
CA LEU A 231 1.35 -8.13 10.88
C LEU A 231 2.25 -8.94 9.95
N LEU A 232 3.58 -8.94 10.19
CA LEU A 232 4.55 -9.66 9.36
C LEU A 232 4.27 -11.18 9.34
N ARG A 233 3.95 -11.77 10.49
CA ARG A 233 3.53 -13.18 10.55
C ARG A 233 2.28 -13.45 9.72
N GLN A 234 1.31 -12.52 9.70
CA GLN A 234 0.09 -12.69 8.93
C GLN A 234 0.34 -12.49 7.43
N ILE A 235 1.16 -11.51 7.04
CA ILE A 235 1.62 -11.33 5.65
C ILE A 235 2.30 -12.63 5.16
N GLY A 236 3.24 -13.16 5.96
CA GLY A 236 3.92 -14.41 5.63
C GLY A 236 2.97 -15.57 5.39
N ARG A 237 1.97 -15.76 6.26
CA ARG A 237 0.95 -16.81 6.13
C ARG A 237 0.09 -16.65 4.88
N ASP A 238 -0.47 -15.46 4.69
CA ASP A 238 -1.43 -15.23 3.61
C ASP A 238 -0.74 -15.29 2.24
N ALA A 239 0.44 -14.67 2.09
CA ALA A 239 1.16 -14.71 0.82
C ALA A 239 1.73 -16.09 0.49
N THR A 240 2.18 -16.87 1.49
CA THR A 240 2.58 -18.29 1.29
C THR A 240 1.39 -19.13 0.83
N ALA A 241 0.24 -19.03 1.51
CA ALA A 241 -0.96 -19.77 1.12
C ALA A 241 -1.42 -19.44 -0.31
N ALA A 242 -1.32 -18.16 -0.71
CA ALA A 242 -1.63 -17.73 -2.07
C ALA A 242 -0.63 -18.28 -3.10
N LEU A 243 0.67 -18.30 -2.77
CA LEU A 243 1.73 -18.87 -3.59
C LEU A 243 1.52 -20.38 -3.83
N ASP A 244 1.21 -21.12 -2.77
CA ASP A 244 0.96 -22.58 -2.84
C ASP A 244 -0.25 -22.87 -3.74
N ALA A 245 -1.34 -22.12 -3.58
CA ALA A 245 -2.54 -22.25 -4.41
C ALA A 245 -2.25 -21.95 -5.89
N ALA A 246 -1.46 -20.90 -6.19
CA ALA A 246 -1.05 -20.57 -7.55
C ALA A 246 -0.15 -21.66 -8.15
N GLY A 247 0.74 -22.26 -7.36
CA GLY A 247 1.57 -23.40 -7.77
C GLY A 247 0.77 -24.67 -8.06
N ALA A 248 -0.28 -24.94 -7.28
CA ALA A 248 -1.18 -26.06 -7.51
C ALA A 248 -1.98 -25.89 -8.82
N ALA A 249 -2.51 -24.69 -9.07
CA ALA A 249 -3.26 -24.38 -10.29
C ALA A 249 -2.44 -24.48 -11.59
N ARG A 250 -1.12 -24.25 -11.53
CA ARG A 250 -0.22 -24.42 -12.70
C ARG A 250 0.12 -25.89 -12.99
N ARG A 251 -0.09 -26.81 -12.05
CA ARG A 251 0.20 -28.25 -12.18
C ARG A 251 -1.04 -29.07 -12.57
N ALA A 252 -2.24 -28.51 -12.45
CA ALA A 252 -3.51 -29.11 -12.83
C ALA A 252 -3.86 -28.80 -14.28
#